data_d2f69423e6ebaabff9e8a0a638760027
#
_entry.id   d2f69423e6ebaabff9e8a0a638760027
#
_cell.length_a   1.000
_cell.length_b   1.000
_cell.length_c   1.000
_cell.angle_alpha   90.00
_cell.angle_beta   90.00
_cell.angle_gamma   90.00
#
_symmetry.space_group_name_H-M   'P 1'
#
loop_
_entity.id
_entity.type
_entity.pdbx_description
1 polymer ?
#
loop_
_entity_poly.entity_id
_entity_poly.type
_entity_poly.pdbx_seq_one_letter_code
_entity_poly.pdbx_strand_id
1 'polypeptide(L)'
;GAPQGYPIMPVVKVCGNPVTYQHMEEFLIGTGKKEPVTLRLEKTEQTWDHLDTTVKDCLNLYKSTWGYTRMEVEVTGDFLEVEKKVITSEDFIGSVYGLEYLIRKEKLGSGRKYGQIRIKTVYGTYIYEVKASGNASYELSTRTYEKKGQAALATLYEKYLLGEIKQQEWKEASLKELENLRNLGCYYPKQQLTEAYIYEQTGDVANAMSVLWPLRELKFTREQMEEEAWYLALAVKTSVATEEQKMSAQARIENLYRMNPGSYPILKVLMETSEEYKQAPGRQMYMLEELFDLGCRSPFLYLAAYEKMETEAGYLKKLSPFMVQVLHYAARYGKLNEELTMRIGHLSEYVKNFQPVIYRLLVKCYEAYPGNDLVDHICKYIMKGQPTKSEYFRWYQLAVEADIRITRLYEYYIETMPQGFQSVLPQVIRMYFVYNNTLSSRKRASVYANVIRNKEADKTTYQNYRKAMEAFAQEALMEGRISEDYATIYQECIEDIATPALGEAMAKVMFSYRVYCDDPKIRSVIVCHGELKEEQSYPCTDGAAYIQLYTPDARILFEDEKRRCYATTV
;
A
#
# COMPACT_ATOMS: atom_id res chain seq x y z
N GLY A 1 28.41 4.51 -4.25
CA GLY A 1 27.18 4.92 -4.86
C GLY A 1 27.20 4.45 -6.31
N ALA A 2 26.33 3.53 -6.69
CA ALA A 2 26.13 3.17 -8.09
C ALA A 2 25.61 4.40 -8.86
N PRO A 3 26.09 4.68 -10.07
CA PRO A 3 25.51 5.74 -10.89
C PRO A 3 24.05 5.40 -11.15
N GLN A 4 23.16 6.36 -10.89
CA GLN A 4 21.76 6.27 -11.30
C GLN A 4 21.73 5.97 -12.78
N GLY A 5 21.09 4.85 -13.15
CA GLY A 5 21.00 4.40 -14.55
C GLY A 5 20.41 5.51 -15.42
N TYR A 6 21.07 5.78 -16.53
CA TYR A 6 20.54 6.71 -17.52
C TYR A 6 19.20 6.19 -18.05
N PRO A 7 18.21 7.08 -18.25
CA PRO A 7 16.95 6.66 -18.86
C PRO A 7 17.21 6.07 -20.24
N ILE A 8 16.65 4.91 -20.48
CA ILE A 8 16.76 4.18 -21.75
C ILE A 8 15.98 4.95 -22.81
N MET A 9 16.67 5.43 -23.86
CA MET A 9 16.03 6.08 -24.99
C MET A 9 15.69 5.07 -26.09
N PRO A 10 14.49 5.14 -26.69
CA PRO A 10 14.18 4.32 -27.84
C PRO A 10 15.09 4.68 -29.03
N VAL A 11 15.87 3.72 -29.48
CA VAL A 11 16.61 3.83 -30.75
C VAL A 11 15.61 3.62 -31.88
N VAL A 12 15.24 4.69 -32.55
CA VAL A 12 14.39 4.59 -33.73
C VAL A 12 15.19 3.90 -34.84
N LYS A 13 14.78 2.70 -35.25
CA LYS A 13 15.32 2.07 -36.46
C LYS A 13 15.10 3.01 -37.64
N VAL A 14 16.16 3.64 -38.10
CA VAL A 14 16.12 4.55 -39.28
C VAL A 14 16.03 3.68 -40.55
N CYS A 15 14.86 3.15 -40.79
CA CYS A 15 14.53 2.60 -42.12
C CYS A 15 13.51 3.53 -42.77
N GLY A 16 13.97 4.50 -43.54
CA GLY A 16 13.15 5.20 -44.52
C GLY A 16 12.57 6.55 -44.11
N ASN A 17 12.84 7.09 -42.92
CA ASN A 17 12.42 8.43 -42.50
C ASN A 17 13.55 9.45 -42.63
N PRO A 18 13.27 10.73 -42.96
CA PRO A 18 14.29 11.77 -43.03
C PRO A 18 14.97 11.93 -41.67
N VAL A 19 16.29 11.99 -41.64
CA VAL A 19 17.10 12.21 -40.45
C VAL A 19 16.80 13.61 -39.91
N THR A 20 16.23 13.71 -38.72
CA THR A 20 16.00 14.98 -38.05
C THR A 20 17.19 15.32 -37.13
N TYR A 21 17.36 16.59 -36.79
CA TYR A 21 18.37 17.02 -35.80
C TYR A 21 18.26 16.24 -34.46
N GLN A 22 17.05 15.88 -34.07
CA GLN A 22 16.80 15.07 -32.89
C GLN A 22 17.42 13.67 -33.01
N HIS A 23 17.25 12.99 -34.12
CA HIS A 23 17.83 11.65 -34.37
C HIS A 23 19.36 11.67 -34.38
N MET A 24 19.95 12.74 -34.95
CA MET A 24 21.40 12.94 -34.92
C MET A 24 21.92 13.17 -33.51
N GLU A 25 21.20 13.94 -32.70
CA GLU A 25 21.56 14.19 -31.32
C GLU A 25 21.48 12.92 -30.46
N GLU A 26 20.39 12.15 -30.60
CA GLU A 26 20.22 10.84 -29.95
C GLU A 26 21.34 9.87 -30.32
N PHE A 27 21.77 9.86 -31.60
CA PHE A 27 22.89 9.08 -32.04
C PHE A 27 24.21 9.52 -31.38
N LEU A 28 24.47 10.83 -31.30
CA LEU A 28 25.68 11.35 -30.65
C LEU A 28 25.72 11.03 -29.14
N ILE A 29 24.56 11.07 -28.48
CA ILE A 29 24.43 10.68 -27.08
C ILE A 29 24.64 9.17 -26.92
N GLY A 30 24.01 8.35 -27.76
CA GLY A 30 24.15 6.90 -27.76
C GLY A 30 25.56 6.40 -28.05
N THR A 31 26.37 7.19 -28.77
CA THR A 31 27.79 6.88 -29.10
C THR A 31 28.78 7.49 -28.09
N GLY A 32 28.29 8.13 -27.01
CA GLY A 32 29.14 8.75 -25.99
C GLY A 32 29.90 10.00 -26.45
N LYS A 33 29.56 10.54 -27.65
CA LYS A 33 30.18 11.77 -28.19
C LYS A 33 29.52 13.05 -27.73
N LYS A 34 28.38 12.93 -27.04
CA LYS A 34 27.65 14.03 -26.46
C LYS A 34 26.95 13.60 -25.18
N GLU A 35 26.99 14.44 -24.16
CA GLU A 35 26.24 14.22 -22.92
C GLU A 35 24.74 14.55 -23.11
N PRO A 36 23.85 13.81 -22.44
CA PRO A 36 22.41 14.13 -22.44
C PRO A 36 22.15 15.52 -21.88
N VAL A 37 21.12 16.18 -22.41
CA VAL A 37 20.67 17.47 -21.86
C VAL A 37 19.95 17.23 -20.53
N THR A 38 20.59 17.56 -19.43
CA THR A 38 19.99 17.52 -18.09
C THR A 38 19.50 18.90 -17.68
N LEU A 39 18.53 18.94 -16.76
CA LEU A 39 18.02 20.17 -16.19
C LEU A 39 18.54 20.36 -14.76
N ARG A 40 18.71 21.61 -14.40
CA ARG A 40 18.88 22.04 -13.01
C ARG A 40 17.83 23.11 -12.70
N LEU A 41 17.08 22.93 -11.64
CA LEU A 41 16.19 23.96 -11.11
C LEU A 41 17.00 24.98 -10.29
N GLU A 42 16.65 26.23 -10.36
CA GLU A 42 17.23 27.30 -9.50
C GLU A 42 17.02 26.97 -8.02
N LYS A 43 15.80 26.54 -7.70
CA LYS A 43 15.34 26.11 -6.36
C LYS A 43 14.41 24.91 -6.48
N THR A 44 14.35 24.11 -5.45
CA THR A 44 13.48 22.90 -5.40
C THR A 44 12.20 23.12 -4.63
N GLU A 45 12.15 24.14 -3.79
CA GLU A 45 10.95 24.53 -3.04
C GLU A 45 10.86 26.03 -2.83
N GLN A 46 9.65 26.52 -2.63
CA GLN A 46 9.35 27.90 -2.25
C GLN A 46 8.13 27.93 -1.34
N THR A 47 8.22 28.78 -0.31
CA THR A 47 7.12 29.02 0.62
C THR A 47 6.64 30.47 0.50
N TRP A 48 5.32 30.61 0.46
CA TRP A 48 4.62 31.88 0.40
C TRP A 48 3.61 31.92 1.56
N ASP A 49 3.91 32.69 2.58
CA ASP A 49 3.04 32.82 3.75
C ASP A 49 2.27 34.15 3.71
N HIS A 50 1.01 34.12 4.16
CA HIS A 50 0.14 35.27 4.33
C HIS A 50 -0.10 36.10 3.06
N LEU A 51 -0.41 35.45 1.94
CA LEU A 51 -0.68 36.12 0.68
C LEU A 51 -2.01 36.86 0.68
N ASP A 52 -1.94 38.19 0.41
CA ASP A 52 -3.09 39.09 0.26
C ASP A 52 -3.57 39.23 -1.19
N THR A 53 -2.71 38.93 -2.14
CA THR A 53 -2.97 39.06 -3.58
C THR A 53 -2.51 37.82 -4.31
N THR A 54 -3.01 37.64 -5.53
CA THR A 54 -2.47 36.62 -6.46
C THR A 54 -1.05 36.99 -6.81
N VAL A 55 -0.11 36.07 -6.67
CA VAL A 55 1.31 36.27 -6.92
C VAL A 55 1.70 35.56 -8.22
N LYS A 56 2.42 36.30 -9.06
CA LYS A 56 3.13 35.75 -10.22
C LYS A 56 4.60 35.65 -9.88
N ASP A 57 5.20 34.49 -10.03
CA ASP A 57 6.64 34.25 -9.80
C ASP A 57 7.21 33.40 -10.95
N CYS A 58 8.52 33.31 -11.00
CA CYS A 58 9.26 32.67 -12.07
C CYS A 58 10.27 31.64 -11.49
N LEU A 59 10.25 30.42 -12.01
CA LEU A 59 11.23 29.39 -11.72
C LEU A 59 12.23 29.29 -12.87
N ASN A 60 13.50 29.62 -12.63
CA ASN A 60 14.53 29.47 -13.65
C ASN A 60 14.97 27.99 -13.80
N LEU A 61 14.90 27.52 -15.04
CA LEU A 61 15.34 26.21 -15.48
C LEU A 61 16.64 26.38 -16.27
N TYR A 62 17.67 25.64 -15.87
CA TYR A 62 18.98 25.66 -16.53
C TYR A 62 19.21 24.33 -17.22
N LYS A 63 19.49 24.35 -18.53
CA LYS A 63 19.94 23.15 -19.26
C LYS A 63 21.48 23.05 -19.23
N SER A 64 21.97 21.82 -19.08
CA SER A 64 23.41 21.54 -18.91
C SER A 64 24.23 21.83 -20.19
N THR A 65 23.64 21.60 -21.35
CA THR A 65 24.31 21.77 -22.65
C THR A 65 23.29 22.14 -23.75
N TRP A 66 23.79 22.44 -24.93
CA TRP A 66 22.94 22.67 -26.10
C TRP A 66 22.27 21.34 -26.54
N GLY A 67 21.11 21.44 -27.18
CA GLY A 67 20.44 20.30 -27.76
C GLY A 67 18.94 20.40 -27.71
N TYR A 68 18.30 19.46 -28.41
CA TYR A 68 16.85 19.36 -28.42
C TYR A 68 16.37 18.93 -27.04
N THR A 69 15.40 19.65 -26.52
CA THR A 69 14.70 19.26 -25.31
C THR A 69 13.23 19.58 -25.45
N ARG A 70 12.40 18.65 -25.03
CA ARG A 70 10.96 18.82 -24.88
C ARG A 70 10.58 18.41 -23.47
N MET A 71 9.90 19.27 -22.79
CA MET A 71 9.48 19.11 -21.41
C MET A 71 7.97 19.26 -21.31
N GLU A 72 7.34 18.40 -20.55
CA GLU A 72 5.93 18.51 -20.20
C GLU A 72 5.82 18.94 -18.75
N VAL A 73 5.01 19.99 -18.51
CA VAL A 73 4.81 20.58 -17.19
C VAL A 73 3.44 20.19 -16.68
N GLU A 74 3.44 19.43 -15.58
CA GLU A 74 2.23 19.05 -14.84
C GLU A 74 2.18 19.82 -13.52
N VAL A 75 0.99 20.26 -13.14
CA VAL A 75 0.78 21.00 -11.90
C VAL A 75 -0.20 20.23 -11.01
N THR A 76 0.15 20.10 -9.73
CA THR A 76 -0.73 19.60 -8.68
C THR A 76 -0.96 20.69 -7.63
N GLY A 77 -2.18 20.82 -7.16
CA GLY A 77 -2.62 21.89 -6.28
C GLY A 77 -3.53 22.88 -7.04
N ASP A 78 -4.75 23.02 -6.54
CA ASP A 78 -5.82 23.84 -7.14
C ASP A 78 -5.52 25.36 -7.17
N PHE A 79 -4.57 25.79 -6.35
CA PHE A 79 -4.14 27.19 -6.20
C PHE A 79 -2.99 27.58 -7.13
N LEU A 80 -2.37 26.60 -7.81
CA LEU A 80 -1.17 26.76 -8.60
C LEU A 80 -1.47 26.61 -10.09
N GLU A 81 -1.03 27.53 -10.91
CA GLU A 81 -1.21 27.53 -12.36
C GLU A 81 0.09 27.87 -13.07
N VAL A 82 0.34 27.24 -14.22
CA VAL A 82 1.46 27.59 -15.11
C VAL A 82 0.95 28.04 -16.45
N GLU A 83 1.64 29.02 -17.05
CA GLU A 83 1.23 29.60 -18.32
C GLU A 83 1.47 28.59 -19.47
N LYS A 84 2.61 27.90 -19.44
CA LYS A 84 3.02 27.00 -20.52
C LYS A 84 3.20 25.58 -20.03
N LYS A 85 2.49 24.62 -20.66
CA LYS A 85 2.52 23.20 -20.31
C LYS A 85 3.53 22.37 -21.10
N VAL A 86 4.03 22.90 -22.21
CA VAL A 86 5.06 22.25 -23.04
C VAL A 86 6.14 23.28 -23.35
N ILE A 87 7.37 22.97 -22.98
CA ILE A 87 8.55 23.79 -23.18
C ILE A 87 9.50 23.06 -24.10
N THR A 88 10.05 23.75 -25.08
CA THR A 88 11.00 23.20 -26.05
C THR A 88 12.35 23.92 -25.98
N SER A 89 13.34 23.39 -26.68
CA SER A 89 14.66 24.03 -26.76
C SER A 89 14.63 25.46 -27.35
N GLU A 90 13.61 25.79 -28.14
CA GLU A 90 13.42 27.12 -28.76
C GLU A 90 12.97 28.18 -27.75
N ASP A 91 12.39 27.76 -26.63
CA ASP A 91 11.95 28.65 -25.58
C ASP A 91 13.09 29.15 -24.68
N PHE A 92 14.25 28.51 -24.75
CA PHE A 92 15.41 28.86 -23.95
C PHE A 92 16.18 30.04 -24.55
N ILE A 93 16.46 31.04 -23.74
CA ILE A 93 17.41 32.11 -24.07
C ILE A 93 18.79 31.64 -23.58
N GLY A 94 19.60 31.13 -24.53
CA GLY A 94 20.86 30.48 -24.17
C GLY A 94 20.63 29.17 -23.43
N SER A 95 21.06 29.07 -22.17
CA SER A 95 20.89 27.90 -21.32
C SER A 95 19.75 28.03 -20.29
N VAL A 96 18.99 29.13 -20.30
CA VAL A 96 18.03 29.47 -19.25
C VAL A 96 16.64 29.66 -19.83
N TYR A 97 15.63 29.12 -19.14
CA TYR A 97 14.21 29.38 -19.36
C TYR A 97 13.52 29.74 -18.03
N GLY A 98 12.78 30.85 -18.00
CA GLY A 98 11.97 31.23 -16.86
C GLY A 98 10.55 30.67 -16.98
N LEU A 99 10.22 29.65 -16.18
CA LEU A 99 8.87 29.11 -16.10
C LEU A 99 8.02 29.98 -15.17
N GLU A 100 7.13 30.78 -15.77
CA GLU A 100 6.19 31.59 -15.01
C GLU A 100 5.06 30.75 -14.42
N TYR A 101 4.75 31.01 -13.15
CA TYR A 101 3.63 30.37 -12.47
C TYR A 101 2.86 31.40 -11.62
N LEU A 102 1.58 31.09 -11.40
CA LEU A 102 0.66 31.91 -10.65
C LEU A 102 0.19 31.17 -9.41
N ILE A 103 0.14 31.87 -8.28
CA ILE A 103 -0.49 31.42 -7.04
C ILE A 103 -1.80 32.17 -6.87
N ARG A 104 -2.92 31.51 -7.05
CA ARG A 104 -4.26 32.07 -6.97
C ARG A 104 -4.69 32.26 -5.51
N LYS A 105 -4.74 33.52 -5.06
CA LYS A 105 -5.20 33.86 -3.71
C LYS A 105 -6.58 33.34 -3.40
N GLU A 106 -7.51 33.43 -4.36
CA GLU A 106 -8.90 33.01 -4.20
C GLU A 106 -9.05 31.53 -3.83
N LYS A 107 -8.05 30.74 -4.12
CA LYS A 107 -8.00 29.31 -3.83
C LYS A 107 -7.19 28.98 -2.56
N LEU A 108 -6.56 29.97 -1.92
CA LEU A 108 -5.85 29.80 -0.65
C LEU A 108 -6.82 30.02 0.52
N GLY A 109 -6.71 29.17 1.53
CA GLY A 109 -7.40 29.34 2.82
C GLY A 109 -6.41 29.74 3.92
N SER A 110 -6.89 29.76 5.17
CA SER A 110 -6.07 30.04 6.36
C SER A 110 -4.98 28.98 6.63
N GLY A 111 -5.13 27.79 6.05
CA GLY A 111 -4.16 26.71 6.18
C GLY A 111 -3.13 26.72 5.06
N ARG A 112 -1.93 26.18 5.35
CA ARG A 112 -0.88 26.02 4.34
C ARG A 112 -1.31 24.95 3.33
N LYS A 113 -1.38 25.32 2.05
CA LYS A 113 -1.60 24.42 0.92
C LYS A 113 -0.28 24.01 0.29
N TYR A 114 -0.26 22.80 -0.25
CA TYR A 114 0.91 22.21 -0.91
C TYR A 114 0.58 21.92 -2.36
N GLY A 115 1.47 22.33 -3.24
CA GLY A 115 1.39 22.09 -4.68
C GLY A 115 2.74 21.71 -5.24
N GLN A 116 2.77 21.11 -6.41
CA GLN A 116 3.99 20.73 -7.10
C GLN A 116 3.89 21.07 -8.58
N ILE A 117 4.98 21.59 -9.12
CA ILE A 117 5.22 21.70 -10.55
C ILE A 117 6.19 20.58 -10.93
N ARG A 118 5.72 19.63 -11.74
CA ARG A 118 6.50 18.51 -12.26
C ARG A 118 6.90 18.77 -13.69
N ILE A 119 8.19 18.77 -13.93
CA ILE A 119 8.76 18.98 -15.26
C ILE A 119 9.32 17.64 -15.73
N LYS A 120 8.62 17.04 -16.67
CA LYS A 120 9.01 15.75 -17.26
C LYS A 120 9.81 15.98 -18.53
N THR A 121 10.99 15.41 -18.55
CA THR A 121 11.85 15.39 -19.74
C THR A 121 12.07 13.93 -20.16
N VAL A 122 12.72 13.73 -21.30
CA VAL A 122 13.12 12.39 -21.75
C VAL A 122 14.10 11.73 -20.77
N TYR A 123 14.92 12.54 -20.07
CA TYR A 123 16.00 12.06 -19.20
C TYR A 123 15.66 12.06 -17.71
N GLY A 124 14.50 12.58 -17.30
CA GLY A 124 14.09 12.57 -15.90
C GLY A 124 12.92 13.45 -15.59
N THR A 125 12.47 13.38 -14.33
CA THR A 125 11.41 14.22 -13.79
C THR A 125 11.98 15.10 -12.69
N TYR A 126 11.73 16.40 -12.78
CA TYR A 126 12.14 17.39 -11.81
C TYR A 126 10.92 17.92 -11.08
N ILE A 127 11.02 18.07 -9.78
CA ILE A 127 9.90 18.48 -8.92
C ILE A 127 10.26 19.77 -8.23
N TYR A 128 9.36 20.74 -8.34
CA TYR A 128 9.41 22.00 -7.60
C TYR A 128 8.20 22.07 -6.68
N GLU A 129 8.45 22.19 -5.38
CA GLU A 129 7.41 22.23 -4.36
C GLU A 129 7.03 23.67 -4.02
N VAL A 130 5.74 23.98 -4.06
CA VAL A 130 5.19 25.28 -3.69
C VAL A 130 4.29 25.13 -2.48
N LYS A 131 4.62 25.83 -1.41
CA LYS A 131 3.83 25.91 -0.19
C LYS A 131 3.25 27.32 -0.09
N ALA A 132 1.94 27.44 0.03
CA ALA A 132 1.29 28.75 0.09
C ALA A 132 0.18 28.80 1.14
N SER A 133 0.07 29.91 1.86
CA SER A 133 -1.04 30.24 2.74
C SER A 133 -1.56 31.63 2.44
N GLY A 134 -2.88 31.78 2.49
CA GLY A 134 -3.50 33.10 2.37
C GLY A 134 -3.44 33.88 3.69
N ASN A 135 -3.55 35.19 3.63
CA ASN A 135 -3.79 36.03 4.79
C ASN A 135 -5.28 35.86 5.12
N ALA A 136 -5.59 34.95 6.02
CA ALA A 136 -6.96 34.73 6.39
C ALA A 136 -7.25 35.39 7.72
N SER A 137 -7.79 36.56 7.66
CA SER A 137 -9.01 36.86 8.41
C SER A 137 -10.20 36.18 7.71
N TYR A 138 -10.06 34.91 7.34
CA TYR A 138 -11.20 34.09 7.00
C TYR A 138 -11.83 33.72 8.34
N GLU A 139 -12.85 34.43 8.73
CA GLU A 139 -13.85 33.89 9.64
C GLU A 139 -14.27 32.58 8.99
N LEU A 140 -13.77 31.48 9.52
CA LEU A 140 -14.27 30.16 9.15
C LEU A 140 -15.78 30.29 9.30
N SER A 141 -16.55 30.05 8.23
CA SER A 141 -17.99 30.21 8.30
C SER A 141 -18.49 29.44 9.53
N THR A 142 -19.49 29.94 10.21
CA THR A 142 -20.15 29.29 11.38
C THR A 142 -20.35 27.79 11.14
N ARG A 143 -20.70 27.41 9.90
CA ARG A 143 -20.83 26.02 9.46
C ARG A 143 -19.52 25.23 9.51
N THR A 144 -18.37 25.85 9.30
CA THR A 144 -17.06 25.16 9.39
C THR A 144 -16.68 24.94 10.85
N TYR A 145 -16.96 25.90 11.72
CA TYR A 145 -16.78 25.72 13.18
C TYR A 145 -17.69 24.63 13.72
N GLU A 146 -18.96 24.62 13.31
CA GLU A 146 -19.90 23.58 13.68
C GLU A 146 -19.41 22.18 13.28
N LYS A 147 -18.97 22.01 12.03
CA LYS A 147 -18.42 20.73 11.54
C LYS A 147 -17.17 20.30 12.32
N LYS A 148 -16.27 21.23 12.63
CA LYS A 148 -15.08 20.95 13.43
C LYS A 148 -15.43 20.53 14.86
N GLY A 149 -16.36 21.23 15.50
CA GLY A 149 -16.83 20.88 16.84
C GLY A 149 -17.54 19.52 16.87
N GLN A 150 -18.39 19.24 15.90
CA GLN A 150 -19.02 17.90 15.78
C GLN A 150 -17.98 16.79 15.57
N ALA A 151 -16.96 17.01 14.73
CA ALA A 151 -15.88 16.06 14.53
C ALA A 151 -15.04 15.86 15.81
N ALA A 152 -14.78 16.94 16.57
CA ALA A 152 -14.08 16.87 17.85
C ALA A 152 -14.88 16.05 18.87
N LEU A 153 -16.18 16.30 19.02
CA LEU A 153 -17.07 15.53 19.90
C LEU A 153 -17.11 14.05 19.51
N ALA A 154 -17.21 13.74 18.20
CA ALA A 154 -17.17 12.37 17.73
C ALA A 154 -15.83 11.68 18.05
N THR A 155 -14.71 12.38 17.86
CA THR A 155 -13.37 11.87 18.19
C THR A 155 -13.20 11.62 19.69
N LEU A 156 -13.70 12.51 20.54
CA LEU A 156 -13.66 12.33 22.00
C LEU A 156 -14.48 11.11 22.42
N TYR A 157 -15.66 10.92 21.83
CA TYR A 157 -16.49 9.77 22.10
C TYR A 157 -15.85 8.45 21.61
N GLU A 158 -15.24 8.46 20.42
CA GLU A 158 -14.48 7.32 19.90
C GLU A 158 -13.34 6.93 20.86
N LYS A 159 -12.54 7.90 21.32
CA LYS A 159 -11.47 7.67 22.29
C LYS A 159 -11.97 7.09 23.61
N TYR A 160 -13.12 7.57 24.09
CA TYR A 160 -13.75 7.03 25.27
C TYR A 160 -14.18 5.58 25.09
N LEU A 161 -14.85 5.25 23.99
CA LEU A 161 -15.26 3.88 23.68
C LEU A 161 -14.06 2.93 23.47
N LEU A 162 -12.95 3.45 22.95
CA LEU A 162 -11.70 2.72 22.84
C LEU A 162 -10.94 2.57 24.17
N GLY A 163 -11.40 3.24 25.23
CA GLY A 163 -10.73 3.24 26.54
C GLY A 163 -9.40 4.02 26.56
N GLU A 164 -9.15 4.88 25.57
CA GLU A 164 -7.98 5.76 25.52
C GLU A 164 -8.08 6.91 26.54
N ILE A 165 -9.31 7.34 26.84
CA ILE A 165 -9.62 8.36 27.85
C ILE A 165 -10.68 7.85 28.83
N LYS A 166 -10.64 8.35 30.07
CA LYS A 166 -11.61 8.00 31.09
C LYS A 166 -12.94 8.74 30.91
N GLN A 167 -14.02 8.21 31.47
CA GLN A 167 -15.36 8.79 31.39
C GLN A 167 -15.39 10.25 31.83
N GLN A 168 -14.71 10.59 32.93
CA GLN A 168 -14.66 11.95 33.45
C GLN A 168 -13.94 12.91 32.48
N GLU A 169 -12.83 12.49 31.91
CA GLU A 169 -12.08 13.27 30.92
C GLU A 169 -12.90 13.49 29.67
N TRP A 170 -13.59 12.43 29.18
CA TRP A 170 -14.54 12.55 28.09
C TRP A 170 -15.64 13.56 28.38
N LYS A 171 -16.27 13.50 29.57
CA LYS A 171 -17.31 14.45 30.01
C LYS A 171 -16.79 15.88 29.92
N GLU A 172 -15.69 16.16 30.61
CA GLU A 172 -15.13 17.52 30.72
C GLU A 172 -14.73 18.10 29.37
N ALA A 173 -14.00 17.33 28.57
CA ALA A 173 -13.56 17.76 27.25
C ALA A 173 -14.75 18.00 26.29
N SER A 174 -15.75 17.13 26.32
CA SER A 174 -16.93 17.24 25.47
C SER A 174 -17.82 18.43 25.86
N LEU A 175 -18.04 18.65 27.16
CA LEU A 175 -18.81 19.81 27.63
C LEU A 175 -18.14 21.13 27.29
N LYS A 176 -16.80 21.18 27.39
CA LYS A 176 -16.01 22.35 26.98
C LYS A 176 -16.19 22.65 25.48
N GLU A 177 -16.18 21.61 24.64
CA GLU A 177 -16.38 21.79 23.20
C GLU A 177 -17.81 22.23 22.88
N LEU A 178 -18.81 21.72 23.59
CA LEU A 178 -20.21 22.15 23.47
C LEU A 178 -20.40 23.61 23.92
N GLU A 179 -19.68 24.07 24.95
CA GLU A 179 -19.67 25.45 25.36
C GLU A 179 -19.04 26.36 24.29
N ASN A 180 -17.94 25.92 23.65
CA ASN A 180 -17.36 26.63 22.53
C ASN A 180 -18.38 26.79 21.38
N LEU A 181 -19.08 25.72 21.03
CA LEU A 181 -20.12 25.75 19.99
C LEU A 181 -21.28 26.67 20.38
N ARG A 182 -21.69 26.70 21.66
CA ARG A 182 -22.72 27.59 22.16
C ARG A 182 -22.31 29.07 22.02
N ASN A 183 -21.06 29.39 22.39
CA ASN A 183 -20.51 30.74 22.27
C ASN A 183 -20.40 31.21 20.81
N LEU A 184 -20.27 30.29 19.86
CA LEU A 184 -20.26 30.56 18.42
C LEU A 184 -21.68 30.60 17.79
N GLY A 185 -22.71 30.44 18.59
CA GLY A 185 -24.10 30.39 18.09
C GLY A 185 -24.47 29.10 17.35
N CYS A 186 -23.69 28.03 17.53
CA CYS A 186 -23.89 26.72 16.91
C CYS A 186 -24.47 25.68 17.90
N TYR A 187 -25.46 26.08 18.65
CA TYR A 187 -26.05 25.21 19.68
C TYR A 187 -27.52 24.89 19.33
N TYR A 188 -27.70 23.91 18.48
CA TYR A 188 -28.97 23.42 17.95
C TYR A 188 -29.47 22.17 18.72
N PRO A 189 -30.68 21.64 18.46
CA PRO A 189 -31.18 20.42 19.12
C PRO A 189 -30.18 19.25 19.11
N LYS A 190 -29.40 19.08 18.06
CA LYS A 190 -28.38 18.05 17.98
C LYS A 190 -27.30 18.18 19.05
N GLN A 191 -26.79 19.39 19.30
CA GLN A 191 -25.81 19.66 20.34
C GLN A 191 -26.41 19.52 21.73
N GLN A 192 -27.67 19.97 21.91
CA GLN A 192 -28.41 19.79 23.16
C GLN A 192 -28.60 18.30 23.51
N LEU A 193 -28.97 17.48 22.52
CA LEU A 193 -29.09 16.03 22.71
C LEU A 193 -27.75 15.37 23.02
N THR A 194 -26.67 15.83 22.39
CA THR A 194 -25.31 15.35 22.70
C THR A 194 -24.94 15.69 24.16
N GLU A 195 -25.23 16.90 24.62
CA GLU A 195 -24.98 17.32 26.00
C GLU A 195 -25.81 16.50 26.97
N ALA A 196 -27.08 16.34 26.72
CA ALA A 196 -27.97 15.51 27.55
C ALA A 196 -27.52 14.04 27.60
N TYR A 197 -27.03 13.49 26.50
CA TYR A 197 -26.47 12.15 26.44
C TYR A 197 -25.20 12.01 27.32
N ILE A 198 -24.31 13.00 27.27
CA ILE A 198 -23.10 13.00 28.11
C ILE A 198 -23.47 13.01 29.60
N TYR A 199 -24.43 13.84 30.01
CA TYR A 199 -24.90 13.87 31.37
C TYR A 199 -25.58 12.55 31.78
N GLU A 200 -26.43 11.98 30.93
CA GLU A 200 -27.09 10.70 31.20
C GLU A 200 -26.08 9.56 31.36
N GLN A 201 -25.12 9.46 30.46
CA GLN A 201 -24.07 8.44 30.54
C GLN A 201 -23.14 8.56 31.75
N THR A 202 -23.02 9.75 32.32
CA THR A 202 -22.21 10.02 33.53
C THR A 202 -23.02 10.05 34.82
N GLY A 203 -24.31 9.67 34.74
CA GLY A 203 -25.20 9.59 35.90
C GLY A 203 -25.73 10.94 36.42
N ASP A 204 -25.48 12.02 35.70
CA ASP A 204 -25.92 13.38 36.05
C ASP A 204 -27.31 13.67 35.46
N VAL A 205 -28.31 12.92 35.96
CA VAL A 205 -29.69 12.96 35.44
C VAL A 205 -30.31 14.35 35.56
N ALA A 206 -29.99 15.11 36.61
CA ALA A 206 -30.55 16.44 36.84
C ALA A 206 -30.16 17.43 35.75
N ASN A 207 -28.89 17.46 35.35
CA ASN A 207 -28.42 18.28 34.25
C ASN A 207 -28.95 17.78 32.89
N ALA A 208 -29.02 16.46 32.69
CA ALA A 208 -29.64 15.88 31.49
C ALA A 208 -31.10 16.35 31.34
N MET A 209 -31.91 16.32 32.41
CA MET A 209 -33.29 16.80 32.41
C MET A 209 -33.37 18.29 32.08
N SER A 210 -32.51 19.11 32.68
CA SER A 210 -32.47 20.56 32.42
C SER A 210 -32.23 20.89 30.96
N VAL A 211 -31.33 20.17 30.32
CA VAL A 211 -30.99 20.34 28.87
C VAL A 211 -32.12 19.85 27.97
N LEU A 212 -32.80 18.75 28.32
CA LEU A 212 -33.89 18.17 27.52
C LEU A 212 -35.21 18.92 27.66
N TRP A 213 -35.45 19.61 28.77
CA TRP A 213 -36.73 20.26 29.08
C TRP A 213 -37.21 21.23 27.99
N PRO A 214 -36.36 22.11 27.42
CA PRO A 214 -36.77 23.00 26.33
C PRO A 214 -37.16 22.27 25.03
N LEU A 215 -36.69 21.03 24.84
CA LEU A 215 -36.99 20.24 23.64
C LEU A 215 -38.33 19.50 23.72
N ARG A 216 -39.01 19.53 24.91
CA ARG A 216 -40.24 18.78 25.15
C ARG A 216 -41.40 19.17 24.21
N GLU A 217 -41.48 20.43 23.83
CA GLU A 217 -42.54 20.97 22.98
C GLU A 217 -42.09 21.14 21.53
N LEU A 218 -40.83 20.75 21.21
CA LEU A 218 -40.25 20.86 19.89
C LEU A 218 -40.93 19.84 18.95
N LYS A 219 -41.43 20.32 17.83
CA LYS A 219 -41.87 19.44 16.74
C LYS A 219 -40.71 19.19 15.78
N PHE A 220 -40.16 17.99 15.83
CA PHE A 220 -39.10 17.58 14.91
C PHE A 220 -39.61 17.48 13.47
N THR A 221 -38.82 17.97 12.54
CA THR A 221 -39.11 17.89 11.11
C THR A 221 -38.66 16.52 10.56
N ARG A 222 -39.09 16.22 9.32
CA ARG A 222 -38.66 14.99 8.63
C ARG A 222 -37.15 14.88 8.45
N GLU A 223 -36.44 15.98 8.44
CA GLU A 223 -34.97 16.01 8.34
C GLU A 223 -34.28 15.75 9.70
N GLN A 224 -35.02 15.84 10.79
CA GLN A 224 -34.55 15.68 12.17
C GLN A 224 -34.97 14.33 12.79
N MET A 225 -35.10 13.29 11.97
CA MET A 225 -35.51 11.95 12.45
C MET A 225 -34.51 11.35 13.44
N GLU A 226 -33.22 11.63 13.28
CA GLU A 226 -32.18 11.18 14.22
C GLU A 226 -32.32 11.87 15.57
N GLU A 227 -32.51 13.17 15.56
CA GLU A 227 -32.72 13.98 16.75
C GLU A 227 -34.01 13.56 17.49
N GLU A 228 -35.09 13.29 16.74
CA GLU A 228 -36.36 12.81 17.32
C GLU A 228 -36.16 11.47 18.05
N ALA A 229 -35.48 10.51 17.41
CA ALA A 229 -35.22 9.20 18.02
C ALA A 229 -34.39 9.33 19.31
N TRP A 230 -33.33 10.13 19.27
CA TRP A 230 -32.49 10.39 20.43
C TRP A 230 -33.21 11.10 21.56
N TYR A 231 -34.02 12.13 21.22
CA TYR A 231 -34.84 12.82 22.20
C TYR A 231 -35.78 11.86 22.93
N LEU A 232 -36.53 11.04 22.18
CA LEU A 232 -37.47 10.08 22.78
C LEU A 232 -36.78 9.11 23.74
N ALA A 233 -35.65 8.56 23.34
CA ALA A 233 -34.88 7.65 24.18
C ALA A 233 -34.40 8.32 25.47
N LEU A 234 -33.77 9.50 25.36
CA LEU A 234 -33.26 10.24 26.53
C LEU A 234 -34.38 10.78 27.43
N ALA A 235 -35.45 11.29 26.84
CA ALA A 235 -36.59 11.82 27.57
C ALA A 235 -37.30 10.73 28.41
N VAL A 236 -37.41 9.50 27.88
CA VAL A 236 -37.94 8.35 28.61
C VAL A 236 -37.01 7.96 29.76
N LYS A 237 -35.69 7.84 29.51
CA LYS A 237 -34.70 7.49 30.51
C LYS A 237 -34.60 8.50 31.65
N THR A 238 -34.74 9.80 31.35
CA THR A 238 -34.62 10.89 32.30
C THR A 238 -35.97 11.33 32.88
N SER A 239 -37.08 10.66 32.55
CA SER A 239 -38.43 10.99 32.98
C SER A 239 -38.95 12.39 32.57
N VAL A 240 -38.36 12.99 31.51
CA VAL A 240 -38.83 14.25 30.93
C VAL A 240 -40.00 14.03 29.98
N ALA A 241 -40.11 12.83 29.38
CA ALA A 241 -41.19 12.48 28.45
C ALA A 241 -42.57 12.58 29.13
N THR A 242 -43.59 13.04 28.33
CA THR A 242 -45.00 12.95 28.75
C THR A 242 -45.42 11.48 28.79
N GLU A 243 -46.52 11.17 29.52
CA GLU A 243 -47.05 9.79 29.56
C GLU A 243 -47.41 9.27 28.14
N GLU A 244 -47.96 10.13 27.29
CA GLU A 244 -48.25 9.81 25.89
C GLU A 244 -46.96 9.46 25.12
N GLN A 245 -45.91 10.26 25.27
CA GLN A 245 -44.59 10.01 24.68
C GLN A 245 -43.99 8.71 25.19
N LYS A 246 -44.06 8.41 26.48
CA LYS A 246 -43.54 7.16 27.09
C LYS A 246 -44.27 5.94 26.48
N MET A 247 -45.59 6.00 26.33
CA MET A 247 -46.38 4.90 25.78
C MET A 247 -46.11 4.65 24.28
N SER A 248 -45.84 5.71 23.54
CA SER A 248 -45.66 5.64 22.07
C SER A 248 -44.19 5.63 21.61
N ALA A 249 -43.23 5.93 22.50
CA ALA A 249 -41.83 6.13 22.15
C ALA A 249 -41.22 4.96 21.36
N GLN A 250 -41.42 3.74 21.86
CA GLN A 250 -40.83 2.55 21.22
C GLN A 250 -41.36 2.37 19.79
N ALA A 251 -42.68 2.43 19.62
CA ALA A 251 -43.32 2.29 18.29
C ALA A 251 -42.88 3.42 17.34
N ARG A 252 -42.70 4.64 17.89
CA ARG A 252 -42.21 5.78 17.12
C ARG A 252 -40.76 5.60 16.67
N ILE A 253 -39.86 5.15 17.53
CA ILE A 253 -38.45 4.86 17.20
C ILE A 253 -38.37 3.77 16.13
N GLU A 254 -39.14 2.70 16.25
CA GLU A 254 -39.23 1.65 15.22
C GLU A 254 -39.69 2.19 13.86
N ASN A 255 -40.70 3.07 13.87
CA ASN A 255 -41.15 3.70 12.65
C ASN A 255 -40.10 4.63 12.02
N LEU A 256 -39.40 5.42 12.82
CA LEU A 256 -38.29 6.26 12.36
C LEU A 256 -37.17 5.42 11.71
N TYR A 257 -36.85 4.27 12.29
CA TYR A 257 -35.88 3.35 11.69
C TYR A 257 -36.37 2.79 10.35
N ARG A 258 -37.63 2.40 10.24
CA ARG A 258 -38.22 1.94 8.96
C ARG A 258 -38.21 3.03 7.88
N MET A 259 -38.37 4.29 8.27
CA MET A 259 -38.32 5.43 7.34
C MET A 259 -36.87 5.79 6.93
N ASN A 260 -35.88 5.51 7.77
CA ASN A 260 -34.47 5.81 7.53
C ASN A 260 -33.55 4.66 7.96
N PRO A 261 -33.59 3.52 7.27
CA PRO A 261 -32.84 2.32 7.64
C PRO A 261 -31.32 2.47 7.48
N GLY A 262 -30.86 3.54 6.80
CA GLY A 262 -29.43 3.87 6.65
C GLY A 262 -28.80 4.66 7.81
N SER A 263 -29.60 5.00 8.84
CA SER A 263 -29.12 5.81 9.96
C SER A 263 -28.60 4.95 11.12
N TYR A 264 -27.28 5.01 11.36
CA TYR A 264 -26.67 4.38 12.53
C TYR A 264 -27.17 4.99 13.87
N PRO A 265 -27.34 6.32 14.03
CA PRO A 265 -27.89 6.89 15.26
C PRO A 265 -29.26 6.34 15.65
N ILE A 266 -30.17 6.18 14.69
CA ILE A 266 -31.50 5.61 14.97
C ILE A 266 -31.39 4.13 15.31
N LEU A 267 -30.58 3.36 14.57
CA LEU A 267 -30.33 1.95 14.87
C LEU A 267 -29.76 1.76 16.29
N LYS A 268 -28.80 2.60 16.69
CA LYS A 268 -28.22 2.57 18.04
C LYS A 268 -29.28 2.75 19.11
N VAL A 269 -30.11 3.77 18.94
CA VAL A 269 -31.24 4.02 19.86
C VAL A 269 -32.19 2.82 19.92
N LEU A 270 -32.55 2.25 18.78
CA LEU A 270 -33.43 1.08 18.72
C LEU A 270 -32.84 -0.13 19.44
N MET A 271 -31.55 -0.41 19.24
CA MET A 271 -30.86 -1.50 19.94
C MET A 271 -30.77 -1.29 21.46
N GLU A 272 -30.69 -0.03 21.90
CA GLU A 272 -30.60 0.31 23.32
C GLU A 272 -31.95 0.40 24.05
N THR A 273 -33.04 0.67 23.33
CA THR A 273 -34.37 0.90 23.95
C THR A 273 -35.29 -0.32 23.85
N SER A 274 -35.19 -1.11 22.80
CA SER A 274 -36.06 -2.26 22.59
C SER A 274 -35.56 -3.50 23.30
N GLU A 275 -36.35 -4.08 24.18
CA GLU A 275 -36.03 -5.33 24.89
C GLU A 275 -35.83 -6.51 23.92
N GLU A 276 -36.56 -6.53 22.82
CA GLU A 276 -36.42 -7.56 21.78
C GLU A 276 -35.02 -7.54 21.16
N TYR A 277 -34.44 -6.36 20.90
CA TYR A 277 -33.11 -6.25 20.32
C TYR A 277 -32.01 -6.41 21.36
N LYS A 278 -32.17 -5.90 22.58
CA LYS A 278 -31.20 -6.06 23.66
C LYS A 278 -30.87 -7.53 23.95
N GLN A 279 -31.89 -8.40 23.89
CA GLN A 279 -31.76 -9.83 24.17
C GLN A 279 -31.33 -10.65 22.95
N ALA A 280 -31.11 -10.02 21.78
CA ALA A 280 -30.79 -10.69 20.53
C ALA A 280 -29.51 -10.15 19.87
N PRO A 281 -28.29 -10.35 20.46
CA PRO A 281 -27.05 -9.85 19.91
C PRO A 281 -26.77 -10.30 18.47
N GLY A 282 -27.15 -11.53 18.13
CA GLY A 282 -27.01 -12.03 16.76
C GLY A 282 -27.86 -11.26 15.74
N ARG A 283 -29.05 -10.79 16.12
CA ARG A 283 -29.88 -9.93 15.30
C ARG A 283 -29.29 -8.53 15.16
N GLN A 284 -28.72 -8.00 16.26
CA GLN A 284 -27.99 -6.73 16.21
C GLN A 284 -26.81 -6.81 15.23
N MET A 285 -26.03 -7.89 15.25
CA MET A 285 -24.91 -8.09 14.30
C MET A 285 -25.39 -8.09 12.85
N TYR A 286 -26.53 -8.74 12.58
CA TYR A 286 -27.13 -8.75 11.23
C TYR A 286 -27.51 -7.32 10.79
N MET A 287 -28.17 -6.55 11.65
CA MET A 287 -28.59 -5.17 11.36
C MET A 287 -27.39 -4.23 11.14
N LEU A 288 -26.31 -4.42 11.90
CA LEU A 288 -25.07 -3.66 11.70
C LEU A 288 -24.40 -4.00 10.36
N GLU A 289 -24.40 -5.28 9.94
CA GLU A 289 -23.92 -5.69 8.62
C GLU A 289 -24.80 -5.11 7.48
N GLU A 290 -26.13 -5.17 7.63
CA GLU A 290 -27.07 -4.59 6.67
C GLU A 290 -26.85 -3.06 6.51
N LEU A 291 -26.62 -2.36 7.62
CA LEU A 291 -26.34 -0.94 7.60
C LEU A 291 -25.00 -0.62 6.88
N PHE A 292 -24.01 -1.47 7.04
CA PHE A 292 -22.76 -1.38 6.27
C PHE A 292 -23.01 -1.58 4.77
N ASP A 293 -23.83 -2.54 4.39
CA ASP A 293 -24.19 -2.81 2.99
C ASP A 293 -24.98 -1.65 2.37
N LEU A 294 -25.76 -0.92 3.16
CA LEU A 294 -26.41 0.34 2.78
C LEU A 294 -25.45 1.53 2.65
N GLY A 295 -24.16 1.34 2.93
CA GLY A 295 -23.10 2.34 2.73
C GLY A 295 -22.62 3.06 3.99
N CYS A 296 -23.11 2.74 5.17
CA CYS A 296 -22.61 3.32 6.41
C CYS A 296 -21.16 2.88 6.68
N ARG A 297 -20.27 3.85 6.95
CA ARG A 297 -18.84 3.63 7.23
C ARG A 297 -18.40 4.28 8.54
N SER A 298 -19.35 4.44 9.47
CA SER A 298 -19.09 5.06 10.76
C SER A 298 -18.15 4.20 11.64
N PRO A 299 -17.12 4.76 12.29
CA PRO A 299 -16.34 4.06 13.30
C PRO A 299 -17.18 3.47 14.43
N PHE A 300 -18.26 4.14 14.80
CA PHE A 300 -19.17 3.67 15.84
C PHE A 300 -19.92 2.39 15.45
N LEU A 301 -20.21 2.22 14.16
CA LEU A 301 -20.76 0.96 13.63
C LEU A 301 -19.77 -0.19 13.86
N TYR A 302 -18.48 0.07 13.61
CA TYR A 302 -17.44 -0.95 13.79
C TYR A 302 -17.23 -1.27 15.27
N LEU A 303 -17.22 -0.26 16.15
CA LEU A 303 -17.12 -0.45 17.59
C LEU A 303 -18.29 -1.25 18.15
N ALA A 304 -19.52 -0.95 17.74
CA ALA A 304 -20.70 -1.68 18.18
C ALA A 304 -20.68 -3.17 17.77
N ALA A 305 -20.19 -3.48 16.58
CA ALA A 305 -20.01 -4.85 16.12
C ALA A 305 -18.85 -5.55 16.87
N TYR A 306 -17.74 -4.83 17.07
CA TYR A 306 -16.58 -5.34 17.77
C TYR A 306 -16.89 -5.70 19.23
N GLU A 307 -17.58 -4.84 19.97
CA GLU A 307 -18.00 -5.08 21.36
C GLU A 307 -18.71 -6.42 21.54
N LYS A 308 -19.56 -6.78 20.58
CA LYS A 308 -20.25 -8.07 20.63
C LYS A 308 -19.31 -9.25 20.41
N MET A 309 -18.38 -9.11 19.45
CA MET A 309 -17.39 -10.14 19.17
C MET A 309 -16.33 -10.25 20.29
N GLU A 310 -16.02 -9.13 20.97
CA GLU A 310 -15.12 -9.12 22.15
C GLU A 310 -15.75 -9.88 23.33
N THR A 311 -17.06 -9.73 23.52
CA THR A 311 -17.81 -10.44 24.56
C THR A 311 -17.92 -11.94 24.25
N GLU A 312 -18.16 -12.29 22.99
CA GLU A 312 -18.29 -13.67 22.54
C GLU A 312 -17.81 -13.80 21.08
N ALA A 313 -16.64 -14.39 20.89
CA ALA A 313 -16.05 -14.57 19.55
C ALA A 313 -16.94 -15.39 18.60
N GLY A 314 -17.90 -16.15 19.12
CA GLY A 314 -18.89 -16.92 18.36
C GLY A 314 -19.77 -16.08 17.44
N TYR A 315 -19.93 -14.78 17.72
CA TYR A 315 -20.66 -13.85 16.82
C TYR A 315 -19.92 -13.60 15.51
N LEU A 316 -18.60 -13.81 15.46
CA LEU A 316 -17.86 -13.84 14.20
C LEU A 316 -18.10 -15.19 13.49
N LYS A 317 -19.11 -15.25 12.63
CA LYS A 317 -19.49 -16.48 11.91
C LYS A 317 -18.77 -16.67 10.57
N LYS A 318 -18.41 -15.57 9.90
CA LYS A 318 -17.77 -15.54 8.58
C LYS A 318 -16.91 -14.28 8.45
N LEU A 319 -15.92 -14.31 7.58
CA LEU A 319 -15.11 -13.14 7.20
C LEU A 319 -15.80 -12.40 6.03
N SER A 320 -16.96 -11.79 6.29
CA SER A 320 -17.62 -10.93 5.31
C SER A 320 -16.86 -9.60 5.17
N PRO A 321 -17.12 -8.81 4.10
CA PRO A 321 -16.49 -7.49 3.93
C PRO A 321 -16.68 -6.58 5.16
N PHE A 322 -17.85 -6.61 5.78
CA PHE A 322 -18.13 -5.88 7.02
C PHE A 322 -17.24 -6.35 8.17
N MET A 323 -17.25 -7.66 8.46
CA MET A 323 -16.46 -8.23 9.56
C MET A 323 -14.97 -7.98 9.39
N VAL A 324 -14.46 -8.08 8.17
CA VAL A 324 -13.05 -7.78 7.88
C VAL A 324 -12.72 -6.31 8.18
N GLN A 325 -13.61 -5.35 7.86
CA GLN A 325 -13.41 -3.95 8.20
C GLN A 325 -13.44 -3.71 9.71
N VAL A 326 -14.40 -4.31 10.43
CA VAL A 326 -14.49 -4.25 11.90
C VAL A 326 -13.20 -4.77 12.53
N LEU A 327 -12.70 -5.91 12.08
CA LEU A 327 -11.50 -6.54 12.63
C LEU A 327 -10.23 -5.76 12.30
N HIS A 328 -10.13 -5.16 11.10
CA HIS A 328 -9.04 -4.25 10.78
C HIS A 328 -9.05 -2.98 11.63
N TYR A 329 -10.25 -2.47 11.92
CA TYR A 329 -10.41 -1.33 12.82
C TYR A 329 -9.95 -1.72 14.24
N ALA A 330 -10.42 -2.84 14.78
CA ALA A 330 -10.00 -3.35 16.08
C ALA A 330 -8.48 -3.60 16.15
N ALA A 331 -7.89 -4.21 15.12
CA ALA A 331 -6.46 -4.44 15.03
C ALA A 331 -5.63 -3.13 15.03
N ARG A 332 -6.16 -2.08 14.40
CA ARG A 332 -5.51 -0.76 14.36
C ARG A 332 -5.33 -0.15 15.75
N TYR A 333 -6.28 -0.40 16.63
CA TYR A 333 -6.29 0.12 18.01
C TYR A 333 -5.81 -0.92 19.03
N GLY A 334 -5.20 -2.02 18.59
CA GLY A 334 -4.65 -3.04 19.48
C GLY A 334 -5.69 -3.76 20.34
N LYS A 335 -6.94 -3.86 19.82
CA LYS A 335 -8.08 -4.43 20.56
C LYS A 335 -8.30 -5.93 20.31
N LEU A 336 -7.58 -6.55 19.35
CA LEU A 336 -7.71 -7.98 19.13
C LEU A 336 -7.32 -8.76 20.39
N ASN A 337 -8.12 -9.76 20.75
CA ASN A 337 -7.81 -10.74 21.79
C ASN A 337 -7.43 -12.09 21.18
N GLU A 338 -6.88 -12.99 21.98
CA GLU A 338 -6.37 -14.29 21.52
C GLU A 338 -7.48 -15.16 20.92
N GLU A 339 -8.64 -15.25 21.58
CA GLU A 339 -9.78 -16.06 21.11
C GLU A 339 -10.27 -15.60 19.75
N LEU A 340 -10.39 -14.30 19.55
CA LEU A 340 -10.84 -13.72 18.29
C LEU A 340 -9.80 -13.92 17.18
N THR A 341 -8.50 -13.80 17.49
CA THR A 341 -7.43 -14.04 16.51
C THR A 341 -7.39 -15.47 16.03
N MET A 342 -7.57 -16.43 16.92
CA MET A 342 -7.65 -17.85 16.57
C MET A 342 -8.87 -18.13 15.70
N ARG A 343 -10.02 -17.53 16.04
CA ARG A 343 -11.23 -17.67 15.24
C ARG A 343 -11.09 -17.07 13.85
N ILE A 344 -10.41 -15.91 13.70
CA ILE A 344 -10.09 -15.32 12.40
C ILE A 344 -9.25 -16.29 11.56
N GLY A 345 -8.20 -16.88 12.16
CA GLY A 345 -7.38 -17.91 11.53
C GLY A 345 -8.22 -19.06 11.00
N HIS A 346 -9.02 -19.66 11.86
CA HIS A 346 -9.92 -20.77 11.49
C HIS A 346 -10.90 -20.38 10.37
N LEU A 347 -11.57 -19.24 10.47
CA LEU A 347 -12.52 -18.79 9.45
C LEU A 347 -11.86 -18.46 8.11
N SER A 348 -10.59 -18.12 8.09
CA SER A 348 -9.86 -17.89 6.85
C SER A 348 -9.79 -19.13 5.96
N GLU A 349 -9.85 -20.32 6.54
CA GLU A 349 -9.87 -21.58 5.78
C GLU A 349 -11.13 -21.72 4.91
N TYR A 350 -12.25 -21.14 5.31
CA TYR A 350 -13.52 -21.21 4.58
C TYR A 350 -13.66 -20.14 3.49
N VAL A 351 -12.75 -19.16 3.45
CA VAL A 351 -12.71 -18.18 2.36
C VAL A 351 -12.18 -18.84 1.10
N LYS A 352 -12.96 -18.86 0.02
CA LYS A 352 -12.62 -19.59 -1.22
C LYS A 352 -11.40 -19.02 -1.93
N ASN A 353 -11.34 -17.69 -2.08
CA ASN A 353 -10.33 -17.02 -2.88
C ASN A 353 -9.42 -16.17 -1.99
N PHE A 354 -8.15 -16.09 -2.36
CA PHE A 354 -7.21 -15.20 -1.69
C PHE A 354 -7.62 -13.73 -1.83
N GLN A 355 -7.66 -13.02 -0.71
CA GLN A 355 -7.93 -11.59 -0.62
C GLN A 355 -6.79 -10.92 0.17
N PRO A 356 -6.07 -9.95 -0.43
CA PRO A 356 -4.95 -9.28 0.26
C PRO A 356 -5.34 -8.62 1.60
N VAL A 357 -6.60 -8.19 1.72
CA VAL A 357 -7.10 -7.57 2.96
C VAL A 357 -7.17 -8.59 4.10
N ILE A 358 -7.64 -9.82 3.84
CA ILE A 358 -7.70 -10.89 4.84
C ILE A 358 -6.29 -11.37 5.19
N TYR A 359 -5.40 -11.49 4.21
CA TYR A 359 -4.00 -11.81 4.49
C TYR A 359 -3.36 -10.78 5.44
N ARG A 360 -3.54 -9.48 5.18
CA ARG A 360 -3.05 -8.42 6.09
C ARG A 360 -3.67 -8.50 7.48
N LEU A 361 -4.93 -8.91 7.59
CA LEU A 361 -5.57 -9.13 8.89
C LEU A 361 -4.92 -10.30 9.64
N LEU A 362 -4.68 -11.43 8.97
CA LEU A 362 -3.99 -12.58 9.57
C LEU A 362 -2.58 -12.23 10.05
N VAL A 363 -1.85 -11.43 9.26
CA VAL A 363 -0.52 -10.93 9.67
C VAL A 363 -0.62 -10.11 10.96
N LYS A 364 -1.60 -9.21 11.06
CA LYS A 364 -1.84 -8.43 12.30
C LYS A 364 -2.25 -9.31 13.48
N CYS A 365 -3.03 -10.36 13.23
CA CYS A 365 -3.35 -11.34 14.27
C CYS A 365 -2.08 -12.01 14.80
N TYR A 366 -1.17 -12.43 13.92
CA TYR A 366 0.11 -13.03 14.32
C TYR A 366 1.02 -12.03 15.04
N GLU A 367 1.05 -10.76 14.63
CA GLU A 367 1.82 -9.71 15.30
C GLU A 367 1.32 -9.46 16.73
N ALA A 368 -0.01 -9.56 16.95
CA ALA A 368 -0.61 -9.40 18.27
C ALA A 368 -0.46 -10.65 19.15
N TYR A 369 -0.65 -11.84 18.58
CA TYR A 369 -0.62 -13.14 19.28
C TYR A 369 0.15 -14.16 18.44
N PRO A 370 1.50 -14.17 18.50
CA PRO A 370 2.29 -15.14 17.76
C PRO A 370 2.02 -16.58 18.20
N GLY A 371 1.77 -17.47 17.25
CA GLY A 371 1.53 -18.89 17.52
C GLY A 371 1.60 -19.75 16.27
N ASN A 372 1.92 -21.05 16.45
CA ASN A 372 2.08 -22.00 15.35
C ASN A 372 0.76 -22.24 14.59
N ASP A 373 -0.37 -22.19 15.28
CA ASP A 373 -1.69 -22.36 14.65
C ASP A 373 -1.98 -21.23 13.66
N LEU A 374 -1.61 -19.98 14.00
CA LEU A 374 -1.75 -18.85 13.09
C LEU A 374 -0.78 -18.95 11.91
N VAL A 375 0.43 -19.47 12.10
CA VAL A 375 1.36 -19.73 10.98
C VAL A 375 0.76 -20.75 10.03
N ASP A 376 0.15 -21.83 10.54
CA ASP A 376 -0.55 -22.85 9.73
C ASP A 376 -1.69 -22.21 8.92
N HIS A 377 -2.57 -21.44 9.57
CA HIS A 377 -3.67 -20.73 8.90
C HIS A 377 -3.18 -19.75 7.84
N ILE A 378 -2.11 -18.97 8.13
CA ILE A 378 -1.53 -18.03 7.17
C ILE A 378 -0.98 -18.78 5.95
N CYS A 379 -0.20 -19.83 6.16
CA CYS A 379 0.34 -20.63 5.06
C CYS A 379 -0.76 -21.25 4.20
N LYS A 380 -1.77 -21.88 4.81
CA LYS A 380 -2.93 -22.41 4.10
C LYS A 380 -3.70 -21.35 3.33
N TYR A 381 -3.78 -20.14 3.89
CA TYR A 381 -4.45 -19.03 3.22
C TYR A 381 -3.67 -18.49 2.02
N ILE A 382 -2.34 -18.35 2.13
CA ILE A 382 -1.44 -17.95 1.03
C ILE A 382 -1.56 -18.93 -0.15
N MET A 383 -1.71 -20.22 0.12
CA MET A 383 -1.86 -21.26 -0.91
C MET A 383 -3.09 -21.10 -1.79
N LYS A 384 -4.10 -20.32 -1.37
CA LYS A 384 -5.28 -19.99 -2.19
C LYS A 384 -5.01 -18.90 -3.25
N GLY A 385 -3.85 -18.29 -3.22
CA GLY A 385 -3.44 -17.22 -4.14
C GLY A 385 -2.21 -17.57 -4.98
N GLN A 386 -1.17 -16.78 -4.85
CA GLN A 386 0.12 -16.97 -5.51
C GLN A 386 1.19 -17.37 -4.48
N PRO A 387 1.29 -18.65 -4.10
CA PRO A 387 2.09 -19.10 -2.97
C PRO A 387 3.61 -18.95 -3.17
N THR A 388 4.07 -18.71 -4.40
CA THR A 388 5.49 -18.62 -4.77
C THR A 388 6.07 -17.19 -4.72
N LYS A 389 5.31 -16.22 -4.19
CA LYS A 389 5.84 -14.86 -4.01
C LYS A 389 6.89 -14.81 -2.90
N SER A 390 8.01 -14.14 -3.15
CA SER A 390 9.13 -14.02 -2.21
C SER A 390 8.74 -13.39 -0.85
N GLU A 391 7.72 -12.53 -0.82
CA GLU A 391 7.20 -11.92 0.42
C GLU A 391 6.66 -12.94 1.44
N TYR A 392 6.35 -14.18 1.01
CA TYR A 392 5.82 -15.22 1.87
C TYR A 392 6.89 -16.13 2.48
N PHE A 393 8.16 -15.97 2.13
CA PHE A 393 9.26 -16.81 2.63
C PHE A 393 9.28 -16.94 4.16
N ARG A 394 9.08 -15.82 4.88
CA ARG A 394 9.03 -15.79 6.34
C ARG A 394 8.03 -16.81 6.91
N TRP A 395 6.87 -16.94 6.29
CA TRP A 395 5.81 -17.83 6.79
C TRP A 395 6.17 -19.29 6.60
N TYR A 396 6.74 -19.64 5.45
CA TYR A 396 7.22 -20.99 5.20
C TYR A 396 8.43 -21.34 6.07
N GLN A 397 9.29 -20.38 6.35
CA GLN A 397 10.40 -20.57 7.29
C GLN A 397 9.87 -20.90 8.69
N LEU A 398 8.94 -20.10 9.22
CA LEU A 398 8.31 -20.35 10.52
C LEU A 398 7.57 -21.69 10.54
N ALA A 399 6.89 -22.05 9.46
CA ALA A 399 6.18 -23.33 9.37
C ALA A 399 7.14 -24.54 9.39
N VAL A 400 8.30 -24.44 8.73
CA VAL A 400 9.34 -25.47 8.76
C VAL A 400 9.98 -25.58 10.15
N GLU A 401 10.29 -24.44 10.78
CA GLU A 401 10.87 -24.39 12.14
C GLU A 401 9.93 -24.99 13.19
N ALA A 402 8.62 -24.81 13.01
CA ALA A 402 7.58 -25.35 13.90
C ALA A 402 7.10 -26.76 13.54
N ASP A 403 7.71 -27.43 12.57
CA ASP A 403 7.33 -28.75 12.06
C ASP A 403 5.83 -28.87 11.65
N ILE A 404 5.29 -27.79 11.05
CA ILE A 404 3.90 -27.75 10.59
C ILE A 404 3.76 -28.55 9.30
N ARG A 405 2.77 -29.43 9.25
CA ARG A 405 2.54 -30.33 8.10
C ARG A 405 1.64 -29.66 7.07
N ILE A 406 2.26 -29.11 6.04
CA ILE A 406 1.58 -28.48 4.89
C ILE A 406 2.03 -29.18 3.60
N THR A 407 1.09 -29.49 2.74
CA THR A 407 1.40 -30.08 1.42
C THR A 407 2.27 -29.14 0.61
N ARG A 408 3.39 -29.63 0.07
CA ARG A 408 4.38 -28.86 -0.71
C ARG A 408 5.05 -27.71 0.07
N LEU A 409 5.10 -27.78 1.40
CA LEU A 409 5.75 -26.75 2.22
C LEU A 409 7.21 -26.52 1.81
N TYR A 410 7.96 -27.61 1.60
CA TYR A 410 9.40 -27.54 1.30
C TYR A 410 9.66 -26.96 -0.10
N GLU A 411 8.79 -27.27 -1.08
CA GLU A 411 8.84 -26.67 -2.40
C GLU A 411 8.56 -25.16 -2.31
N TYR A 412 7.51 -24.75 -1.59
CA TYR A 412 7.20 -23.33 -1.41
C TYR A 412 8.30 -22.59 -0.65
N TYR A 413 8.93 -23.21 0.33
CA TYR A 413 10.09 -22.66 1.02
C TYR A 413 11.19 -22.31 0.02
N ILE A 414 11.57 -23.26 -0.84
CA ILE A 414 12.64 -23.04 -1.84
C ILE A 414 12.19 -22.08 -2.95
N GLU A 415 10.93 -22.17 -3.41
CA GLU A 415 10.42 -21.26 -4.45
C GLU A 415 10.41 -19.80 -4.01
N THR A 416 10.14 -19.54 -2.73
CA THR A 416 10.09 -18.19 -2.17
C THR A 416 11.40 -17.69 -1.57
N MET A 417 12.36 -18.60 -1.38
CA MET A 417 13.67 -18.30 -0.80
C MET A 417 14.38 -17.16 -1.55
N PRO A 418 14.88 -16.13 -0.83
CA PRO A 418 15.61 -15.02 -1.43
C PRO A 418 16.84 -15.49 -2.20
N GLN A 419 17.22 -14.74 -3.24
CA GLN A 419 18.46 -15.00 -3.96
C GLN A 419 19.66 -14.77 -3.03
N GLY A 420 20.68 -15.63 -3.16
CA GLY A 420 21.89 -15.51 -2.35
C GLY A 420 21.70 -15.85 -0.87
N PHE A 421 20.64 -16.62 -0.53
CA PHE A 421 20.43 -17.09 0.84
C PHE A 421 21.65 -17.88 1.35
N GLN A 422 22.31 -17.34 2.38
CA GLN A 422 23.60 -17.85 2.89
C GLN A 422 23.45 -18.85 4.04
N SER A 423 22.38 -18.73 4.83
CA SER A 423 22.16 -19.59 5.99
C SER A 423 21.99 -21.04 5.57
N VAL A 424 22.45 -21.97 6.42
CA VAL A 424 22.25 -23.42 6.18
C VAL A 424 20.77 -23.72 6.08
N LEU A 425 20.36 -24.41 5.01
CA LEU A 425 18.99 -24.86 4.88
C LEU A 425 18.61 -25.84 6.01
N PRO A 426 17.39 -25.80 6.54
CA PRO A 426 16.91 -26.79 7.52
C PRO A 426 17.17 -28.22 7.07
N GLN A 427 17.54 -29.09 8.00
CA GLN A 427 17.90 -30.49 7.70
C GLN A 427 16.76 -31.22 6.97
N VAL A 428 15.52 -30.99 7.36
CA VAL A 428 14.34 -31.61 6.73
C VAL A 428 14.24 -31.27 5.25
N ILE A 429 14.55 -30.02 4.87
CA ILE A 429 14.54 -29.55 3.47
C ILE A 429 15.69 -30.20 2.70
N ARG A 430 16.90 -30.21 3.27
CA ARG A 430 18.05 -30.85 2.65
C ARG A 430 17.83 -32.33 2.41
N MET A 431 17.25 -33.04 3.37
CA MET A 431 16.93 -34.47 3.24
C MET A 431 15.82 -34.73 2.21
N TYR A 432 14.80 -33.88 2.17
CA TYR A 432 13.68 -34.02 1.24
C TYR A 432 14.12 -33.94 -0.23
N PHE A 433 14.95 -32.96 -0.57
CA PHE A 433 15.38 -32.73 -1.96
C PHE A 433 16.55 -33.63 -2.41
N VAL A 434 17.13 -34.45 -1.56
CA VAL A 434 18.02 -35.55 -2.00
C VAL A 434 17.27 -36.51 -2.93
N TYR A 435 15.98 -36.77 -2.63
CA TYR A 435 15.18 -37.78 -3.31
C TYR A 435 14.09 -37.19 -4.22
N ASN A 436 13.85 -35.89 -4.16
CA ASN A 436 12.76 -35.23 -4.86
C ASN A 436 13.27 -34.19 -5.86
N ASN A 437 12.92 -34.38 -7.15
CA ASN A 437 13.35 -33.56 -8.27
C ASN A 437 12.26 -32.63 -8.81
N THR A 438 11.32 -32.19 -7.97
CA THR A 438 10.19 -31.33 -8.40
C THR A 438 10.57 -29.87 -8.64
N LEU A 439 11.77 -29.45 -8.23
CA LEU A 439 12.24 -28.08 -8.37
C LEU A 439 12.64 -27.76 -9.82
N SER A 440 12.43 -26.51 -10.24
CA SER A 440 13.03 -25.98 -11.45
C SER A 440 14.57 -26.04 -11.38
N SER A 441 15.25 -26.12 -12.52
CA SER A 441 16.71 -26.16 -12.58
C SER A 441 17.36 -25.03 -11.79
N ARG A 442 16.79 -23.82 -11.86
CA ARG A 442 17.30 -22.66 -11.11
C ARG A 442 17.21 -22.83 -9.60
N LYS A 443 16.05 -23.27 -9.09
CA LYS A 443 15.85 -23.50 -7.66
C LYS A 443 16.64 -24.70 -7.14
N ARG A 444 16.82 -25.70 -7.98
CA ARG A 444 17.73 -26.82 -7.69
C ARG A 444 19.18 -26.34 -7.57
N ALA A 445 19.62 -25.44 -8.47
CA ALA A 445 20.93 -24.81 -8.35
C ALA A 445 21.10 -24.05 -7.02
N SER A 446 20.10 -23.31 -6.57
CA SER A 446 20.16 -22.61 -5.27
C SER A 446 20.29 -23.58 -4.08
N VAL A 447 19.59 -24.72 -4.10
CA VAL A 447 19.75 -25.77 -3.08
C VAL A 447 21.17 -26.37 -3.12
N TYR A 448 21.65 -26.73 -4.29
CA TYR A 448 22.98 -27.34 -4.45
C TYR A 448 24.11 -26.38 -4.06
N ALA A 449 24.02 -25.11 -4.47
CA ALA A 449 24.96 -24.08 -4.07
C ALA A 449 24.97 -23.86 -2.55
N ASN A 450 23.79 -23.90 -1.90
CA ASN A 450 23.71 -23.81 -0.45
C ASN A 450 24.38 -25.01 0.23
N VAL A 451 24.16 -26.23 -0.25
CA VAL A 451 24.81 -27.45 0.26
C VAL A 451 26.33 -27.35 0.10
N ILE A 452 26.83 -26.88 -1.02
CA ILE A 452 28.26 -26.69 -1.29
C ILE A 452 28.90 -25.66 -0.34
N ARG A 453 28.27 -24.48 -0.22
CA ARG A 453 28.73 -23.40 0.67
C ARG A 453 28.83 -23.84 2.14
N ASN A 454 27.97 -24.78 2.53
CA ASN A 454 27.88 -25.30 3.90
C ASN A 454 28.46 -26.72 4.05
N LYS A 455 29.29 -27.20 3.11
CA LYS A 455 29.81 -28.56 3.09
C LYS A 455 30.63 -28.95 4.35
N GLU A 456 31.31 -28.00 4.96
CA GLU A 456 32.09 -28.24 6.18
C GLU A 456 31.17 -28.42 7.42
N ALA A 457 30.00 -27.76 7.42
CA ALA A 457 29.03 -27.86 8.51
C ALA A 457 28.24 -29.17 8.45
N ASP A 458 28.01 -29.73 7.25
CA ASP A 458 27.27 -30.97 7.05
C ASP A 458 27.84 -31.81 5.90
N LYS A 459 28.92 -32.51 6.19
CA LYS A 459 29.62 -33.39 5.24
C LYS A 459 28.75 -34.54 4.74
N THR A 460 27.88 -35.05 5.58
CA THR A 460 27.00 -36.18 5.22
C THR A 460 26.01 -35.78 4.15
N THR A 461 25.33 -34.65 4.31
CA THR A 461 24.42 -34.14 3.29
C THR A 461 25.16 -33.83 1.99
N TYR A 462 26.32 -33.18 2.04
CA TYR A 462 27.14 -32.92 0.87
C TYR A 462 27.49 -34.22 0.10
N GLN A 463 27.91 -35.27 0.80
CA GLN A 463 28.22 -36.57 0.18
C GLN A 463 26.99 -37.20 -0.49
N ASN A 464 25.81 -37.10 0.13
CA ASN A 464 24.56 -37.62 -0.43
C ASN A 464 24.16 -36.90 -1.73
N TYR A 465 24.47 -35.61 -1.86
CA TYR A 465 24.18 -34.81 -3.02
C TYR A 465 25.25 -34.92 -4.13
N ARG A 466 26.47 -35.34 -3.82
CA ARG A 466 27.63 -35.21 -4.70
C ARG A 466 27.39 -35.72 -6.11
N LYS A 467 26.93 -36.96 -6.27
CA LYS A 467 26.66 -37.57 -7.59
C LYS A 467 25.57 -36.81 -8.37
N ALA A 468 24.53 -36.33 -7.68
CA ALA A 468 23.47 -35.58 -8.32
C ALA A 468 23.93 -34.19 -8.74
N MET A 469 24.78 -33.54 -7.94
CA MET A 469 25.38 -32.24 -8.27
C MET A 469 26.35 -32.33 -9.45
N GLU A 470 27.19 -33.37 -9.52
CA GLU A 470 28.12 -33.61 -10.63
C GLU A 470 27.37 -33.80 -11.97
N ALA A 471 26.31 -34.63 -11.98
CA ALA A 471 25.47 -34.83 -13.17
C ALA A 471 24.75 -33.53 -13.57
N PHE A 472 24.18 -32.81 -12.60
CA PHE A 472 23.49 -31.55 -12.82
C PHE A 472 24.42 -30.45 -13.34
N ALA A 473 25.67 -30.40 -12.83
CA ALA A 473 26.66 -29.44 -13.26
C ALA A 473 26.99 -29.60 -14.76
N GLN A 474 27.19 -30.84 -15.22
CA GLN A 474 27.46 -31.12 -16.61
C GLN A 474 26.30 -30.76 -17.53
N GLU A 475 25.07 -31.14 -17.16
CA GLU A 475 23.86 -30.81 -17.90
C GLU A 475 23.65 -29.29 -18.00
N ALA A 476 23.72 -28.60 -16.86
CA ALA A 476 23.54 -27.15 -16.81
C ALA A 476 24.61 -26.37 -17.59
N LEU A 477 25.87 -26.86 -17.55
CA LEU A 477 26.97 -26.27 -18.33
C LEU A 477 26.77 -26.44 -19.84
N MET A 478 26.35 -27.63 -20.29
CA MET A 478 26.03 -27.87 -21.69
C MET A 478 24.86 -27.03 -22.18
N GLU A 479 23.89 -26.70 -21.30
CA GLU A 479 22.79 -25.78 -21.60
C GLU A 479 23.20 -24.30 -21.52
N GLY A 480 24.43 -24.00 -21.10
CA GLY A 480 24.94 -22.62 -20.98
C GLY A 480 24.28 -21.81 -19.86
N ARG A 481 23.82 -22.46 -18.79
CA ARG A 481 23.17 -21.80 -17.66
C ARG A 481 24.19 -21.05 -16.79
N ILE A 482 23.88 -19.80 -16.47
CA ILE A 482 24.77 -18.93 -15.71
C ILE A 482 24.01 -18.24 -14.58
N SER A 483 24.56 -18.30 -13.38
CA SER A 483 24.23 -17.48 -12.21
C SER A 483 25.33 -17.69 -11.16
N GLU A 484 25.30 -16.96 -10.05
CA GLU A 484 26.21 -17.16 -8.92
C GLU A 484 26.11 -18.58 -8.34
N ASP A 485 24.90 -19.14 -8.26
CA ASP A 485 24.67 -20.50 -7.79
C ASP A 485 25.25 -21.54 -8.76
N TYR A 486 25.06 -21.37 -10.06
CA TYR A 486 25.68 -22.24 -11.06
C TYR A 486 27.19 -22.15 -11.05
N ALA A 487 27.76 -20.94 -10.90
CA ALA A 487 29.20 -20.78 -10.78
C ALA A 487 29.77 -21.54 -9.57
N THR A 488 29.10 -21.47 -8.42
CA THR A 488 29.47 -22.24 -7.23
C THR A 488 29.49 -23.76 -7.51
N ILE A 489 28.46 -24.25 -8.22
CA ILE A 489 28.34 -25.67 -8.58
C ILE A 489 29.42 -26.08 -9.57
N TYR A 490 29.70 -25.26 -10.59
CA TYR A 490 30.75 -25.57 -11.57
C TYR A 490 32.15 -25.62 -10.95
N GLN A 491 32.45 -24.69 -10.07
CA GLN A 491 33.74 -24.64 -9.34
C GLN A 491 33.96 -25.89 -8.47
N GLU A 492 32.90 -26.44 -7.89
CA GLU A 492 32.99 -27.59 -7.00
C GLU A 492 32.90 -28.92 -7.73
N CYS A 493 32.09 -29.02 -8.80
CA CYS A 493 31.71 -30.30 -9.39
C CYS A 493 32.38 -30.60 -10.74
N ILE A 494 33.08 -29.61 -11.36
CA ILE A 494 33.75 -29.82 -12.65
C ILE A 494 35.24 -29.71 -12.41
N GLU A 495 35.87 -30.83 -12.05
CA GLU A 495 37.30 -30.92 -11.81
C GLU A 495 38.12 -31.09 -13.11
N ASP A 496 37.56 -31.85 -14.10
CA ASP A 496 38.25 -32.16 -15.34
C ASP A 496 37.34 -31.91 -16.57
N ILE A 497 37.92 -31.29 -17.60
CA ILE A 497 37.28 -31.12 -18.90
C ILE A 497 37.50 -32.37 -19.75
N ALA A 498 36.63 -33.38 -19.58
CA ALA A 498 36.80 -34.69 -20.20
C ALA A 498 36.51 -34.72 -21.70
N THR A 499 35.81 -33.72 -22.26
CA THR A 499 35.45 -33.68 -23.67
C THR A 499 35.62 -32.28 -24.27
N PRO A 500 35.89 -32.16 -25.63
CA PRO A 500 35.97 -30.86 -26.30
C PRO A 500 34.66 -30.06 -26.16
N ALA A 501 33.51 -30.72 -26.20
CA ALA A 501 32.19 -30.08 -26.07
C ALA A 501 32.01 -29.43 -24.68
N LEU A 502 32.47 -30.09 -23.60
CA LEU A 502 32.44 -29.55 -22.25
C LEU A 502 33.37 -28.34 -22.12
N GLY A 503 34.58 -28.41 -22.78
CA GLY A 503 35.53 -27.29 -22.81
C GLY A 503 34.94 -26.07 -23.56
N GLU A 504 34.24 -26.26 -24.66
CA GLU A 504 33.57 -25.19 -25.39
C GLU A 504 32.44 -24.58 -24.55
N ALA A 505 31.62 -25.40 -23.89
CA ALA A 505 30.57 -24.94 -22.98
C ALA A 505 31.14 -24.14 -21.79
N MET A 506 32.24 -24.61 -21.20
CA MET A 506 32.92 -23.90 -20.12
C MET A 506 33.47 -22.54 -20.57
N ALA A 507 34.09 -22.49 -21.76
CA ALA A 507 34.57 -21.23 -22.32
C ALA A 507 33.44 -20.21 -22.52
N LYS A 508 32.29 -20.65 -23.04
CA LYS A 508 31.11 -19.78 -23.19
C LYS A 508 30.66 -19.20 -21.85
N VAL A 509 30.61 -20.01 -20.82
CA VAL A 509 30.22 -19.56 -19.47
C VAL A 509 31.24 -18.62 -18.86
N MET A 510 32.55 -18.95 -18.95
CA MET A 510 33.64 -18.16 -18.35
C MET A 510 33.82 -16.78 -19.01
N PHE A 511 33.53 -16.65 -20.30
CA PHE A 511 33.66 -15.40 -21.05
C PHE A 511 32.33 -14.64 -21.20
N SER A 512 31.32 -14.94 -20.37
CA SER A 512 30.07 -14.20 -20.33
C SER A 512 30.17 -12.98 -19.41
N TYR A 513 29.54 -11.90 -19.84
CA TYR A 513 29.44 -10.65 -19.09
C TYR A 513 28.03 -10.51 -18.51
N ARG A 514 27.93 -10.09 -17.26
CA ARG A 514 26.65 -9.80 -16.60
C ARG A 514 26.24 -8.37 -16.86
N VAL A 515 25.11 -8.19 -17.54
CA VAL A 515 24.49 -6.89 -17.80
C VAL A 515 23.30 -6.72 -16.89
N TYR A 516 23.30 -5.64 -16.11
CA TYR A 516 22.19 -5.32 -15.22
C TYR A 516 21.17 -4.41 -15.90
N CYS A 517 19.90 -4.66 -15.68
CA CYS A 517 18.81 -3.82 -16.11
C CYS A 517 17.71 -3.79 -15.05
N ASP A 518 17.49 -2.62 -14.44
CA ASP A 518 16.50 -2.44 -13.37
C ASP A 518 15.08 -2.16 -13.91
N ASP A 519 14.91 -2.00 -15.24
CA ASP A 519 13.60 -1.79 -15.84
C ASP A 519 12.86 -3.13 -16.03
N PRO A 520 11.75 -3.36 -15.30
CA PRO A 520 11.01 -4.61 -15.36
C PRO A 520 10.31 -4.86 -16.72
N LYS A 521 10.29 -3.88 -17.62
CA LYS A 521 9.72 -4.01 -18.97
C LYS A 521 10.66 -4.69 -19.95
N ILE A 522 11.97 -4.68 -19.65
CA ILE A 522 12.97 -5.30 -20.51
C ILE A 522 12.90 -6.82 -20.38
N ARG A 523 12.85 -7.50 -21.54
CA ARG A 523 12.76 -8.95 -21.65
C ARG A 523 14.01 -9.61 -22.17
N SER A 524 14.74 -8.92 -23.03
CA SER A 524 15.97 -9.44 -23.60
C SER A 524 17.02 -8.35 -23.81
N VAL A 525 18.26 -8.80 -23.88
CA VAL A 525 19.42 -7.99 -24.26
C VAL A 525 19.89 -8.48 -25.62
N ILE A 526 19.97 -7.60 -26.59
CA ILE A 526 20.46 -7.87 -27.93
C ILE A 526 21.89 -7.38 -28.04
N VAL A 527 22.78 -8.21 -28.53
CA VAL A 527 24.18 -7.88 -28.81
C VAL A 527 24.42 -7.91 -30.29
N CYS A 528 24.89 -6.79 -30.84
CA CYS A 528 25.23 -6.61 -32.24
C CYS A 528 26.74 -6.41 -32.37
N HIS A 529 27.43 -7.33 -33.01
CA HIS A 529 28.85 -7.20 -33.37
C HIS A 529 28.98 -6.67 -34.81
N GLY A 530 29.89 -5.76 -35.04
CA GLY A 530 30.08 -5.17 -36.38
C GLY A 530 30.43 -6.17 -37.48
N GLU A 531 31.10 -7.24 -37.11
CA GLU A 531 31.58 -8.28 -38.05
C GLU A 531 30.64 -9.49 -38.16
N LEU A 532 29.68 -9.66 -37.21
CA LEU A 532 28.72 -10.75 -37.26
C LEU A 532 27.43 -10.29 -37.99
N LYS A 533 26.92 -11.14 -38.90
CA LYS A 533 25.69 -10.82 -39.65
C LYS A 533 24.42 -10.94 -38.83
N GLU A 534 24.44 -11.69 -37.74
CA GLU A 534 23.28 -11.98 -36.92
C GLU A 534 23.39 -11.33 -35.53
N GLU A 535 22.30 -10.70 -35.10
CA GLU A 535 22.15 -10.17 -33.74
C GLU A 535 21.94 -11.35 -32.80
N GLN A 536 22.60 -11.32 -31.63
CA GLN A 536 22.42 -12.33 -30.59
C GLN A 536 21.49 -11.79 -29.52
N SER A 537 20.46 -12.56 -29.15
CA SER A 537 19.49 -12.19 -28.14
C SER A 537 19.66 -13.07 -26.88
N TYR A 538 19.75 -12.43 -25.73
CA TYR A 538 19.91 -13.07 -24.43
C TYR A 538 18.74 -12.69 -23.52
N PRO A 539 18.05 -13.64 -22.87
CA PRO A 539 16.93 -13.32 -21.98
C PRO A 539 17.41 -12.54 -20.76
N CYS A 540 16.66 -11.48 -20.40
CA CYS A 540 16.84 -10.75 -19.17
C CYS A 540 15.97 -11.39 -18.07
N THR A 541 16.61 -11.89 -17.01
CA THR A 541 15.95 -12.57 -15.91
C THR A 541 16.39 -11.92 -14.60
N ASP A 542 15.42 -11.49 -13.77
CA ASP A 542 15.67 -10.81 -12.48
C ASP A 542 16.63 -9.61 -12.59
N GLY A 543 16.39 -8.78 -13.59
CA GLY A 543 17.18 -7.56 -13.77
C GLY A 543 18.60 -7.78 -14.29
N ALA A 544 18.93 -8.95 -14.84
CA ALA A 544 20.22 -9.22 -15.43
C ALA A 544 20.15 -10.16 -16.64
N ALA A 545 21.03 -9.97 -17.58
CA ALA A 545 21.31 -10.90 -18.67
C ALA A 545 22.80 -11.25 -18.71
N TYR A 546 23.12 -12.47 -19.12
CA TYR A 546 24.50 -12.92 -19.31
C TYR A 546 24.77 -12.98 -20.81
N ILE A 547 25.62 -12.09 -21.29
CA ILE A 547 25.88 -11.89 -22.71
C ILE A 547 27.31 -12.29 -23.06
N GLN A 548 27.55 -12.59 -24.32
CA GLN A 548 28.89 -12.82 -24.88
C GLN A 548 29.32 -11.63 -25.71
N LEU A 549 30.52 -11.12 -25.45
CA LEU A 549 31.15 -10.04 -26.21
C LEU A 549 32.40 -10.59 -26.87
N TYR A 550 32.39 -10.67 -28.21
CA TYR A 550 33.51 -11.18 -28.99
C TYR A 550 34.41 -10.08 -29.52
N THR A 551 33.87 -8.85 -29.64
CA THR A 551 34.61 -7.69 -30.15
C THR A 551 34.40 -6.47 -29.27
N PRO A 552 35.40 -5.58 -29.14
CA PRO A 552 35.29 -4.40 -28.29
C PRO A 552 34.29 -3.34 -28.79
N ASP A 553 33.85 -3.45 -30.06
CA ASP A 553 32.87 -2.56 -30.68
C ASP A 553 31.44 -3.10 -30.62
N ALA A 554 31.20 -4.16 -29.85
CA ALA A 554 29.88 -4.75 -29.69
C ALA A 554 28.88 -3.72 -29.11
N ARG A 555 27.70 -3.66 -29.72
CA ARG A 555 26.60 -2.79 -29.26
C ARG A 555 25.60 -3.61 -28.47
N ILE A 556 25.19 -3.08 -27.31
CA ILE A 556 24.24 -3.71 -26.44
C ILE A 556 22.93 -2.92 -26.52
N LEU A 557 21.83 -3.60 -26.82
CA LEU A 557 20.48 -3.04 -26.86
C LEU A 557 19.60 -3.80 -25.89
N PHE A 558 18.66 -3.09 -25.27
CA PHE A 558 17.66 -3.66 -24.38
C PHE A 558 16.32 -3.71 -25.11
N GLU A 559 15.68 -4.87 -25.17
CA GLU A 559 14.41 -5.09 -25.86
C GLU A 559 13.28 -5.27 -24.85
N ASP A 560 12.18 -4.52 -25.04
CA ASP A 560 10.96 -4.64 -24.22
C ASP A 560 9.97 -5.68 -24.80
N GLU A 561 8.86 -5.90 -24.09
CA GLU A 561 7.78 -6.81 -24.49
C GLU A 561 7.16 -6.47 -25.87
N LYS A 562 7.28 -5.21 -26.29
CA LYS A 562 6.75 -4.73 -27.57
C LYS A 562 7.81 -4.75 -28.69
N ARG A 563 8.96 -5.41 -28.47
CA ARG A 563 10.11 -5.47 -29.36
C ARG A 563 10.71 -4.10 -29.73
N ARG A 564 10.59 -3.13 -28.83
CA ARG A 564 11.27 -1.85 -28.96
C ARG A 564 12.65 -1.97 -28.33
N CYS A 565 13.65 -1.51 -29.05
CA CYS A 565 15.05 -1.57 -28.62
C CYS A 565 15.51 -0.23 -28.08
N TYR A 566 16.27 -0.28 -27.00
CA TYR A 566 16.83 0.87 -26.30
C TYR A 566 18.34 0.72 -26.23
N ALA A 567 19.08 1.79 -26.57
CA ALA A 567 20.54 1.80 -26.45
C ALA A 567 20.94 2.19 -25.03
N THR A 568 22.04 1.58 -24.54
CA THR A 568 22.73 2.03 -23.33
C THR A 568 24.17 2.38 -23.69
N THR A 569 24.76 3.32 -22.97
CA THR A 569 26.20 3.55 -22.96
C THR A 569 26.83 2.58 -21.98
N VAL A 570 27.78 1.79 -22.44
CA VAL A 570 28.61 0.90 -21.60
C VAL A 570 29.56 1.72 -20.74
#